data_ddd8e32e87cc7195b14a7d8276f071f3
#
_entry.id   ddd8e32e87cc7195b14a7d8276f071f3
#
_cell.length_a   1.000
_cell.length_b   1.000
_cell.length_c   1.000
_cell.angle_alpha   90.00
_cell.angle_beta   90.00
_cell.angle_gamma   90.00
#
_symmetry.space_group_name_H-M   'P 1'
#
loop_
_entity.id
_entity.type
_entity.pdbx_description
1 polymer ?
#
loop_
_entity_poly.entity_id
_entity_poly.type
_entity_poly.pdbx_seq_one_letter_code
_entity_poly.pdbx_strand_id
1 'polypeptide(L)'
;MSQLPSSLEPVWFVEATYAPDAAETRVPFRSQHLARLLELKDAGVVIEAGAFADVSASILLVRAADEAAALELCRDDIYMRNGVWVELRARPFGRVVSG
;
A
#
# COMPACT_ATOMS: atom_id res chain seq x y z
N MET A 1 4.25 0.38 -29.70
CA MET A 1 3.79 0.24 -28.39
C MET A 1 4.67 0.96 -27.40
N SER A 2 4.04 1.63 -26.56
CA SER A 2 4.79 2.28 -25.53
C SER A 2 5.25 1.24 -24.53
N GLN A 3 6.53 1.09 -24.42
CA GLN A 3 7.12 0.19 -23.48
C GLN A 3 7.80 1.01 -22.42
N LEU A 4 7.64 0.61 -21.18
CA LEU A 4 8.53 1.12 -20.16
C LEU A 4 9.94 0.68 -20.50
N PRO A 5 10.95 1.53 -20.26
CA PRO A 5 12.33 1.09 -20.38
C PRO A 5 12.57 -0.16 -19.56
N SER A 6 13.53 -0.99 -19.97
CA SER A 6 13.81 -2.23 -19.26
C SER A 6 14.22 -2.00 -17.81
N SER A 7 14.60 -0.76 -17.47
CA SER A 7 14.97 -0.39 -16.09
C SER A 7 13.78 0.01 -15.23
N LEU A 8 12.54 -0.08 -15.75
CA LEU A 8 11.35 0.24 -14.99
C LEU A 8 10.45 -0.99 -14.89
N GLU A 9 9.91 -1.19 -13.72
CA GLU A 9 8.93 -2.25 -13.46
C GLU A 9 7.57 -1.59 -13.24
N PRO A 10 6.51 -1.97 -13.98
CA PRO A 10 5.18 -1.44 -13.72
C PRO A 10 4.61 -2.00 -12.43
N VAL A 11 4.23 -1.14 -11.53
CA VAL A 11 3.65 -1.48 -10.24
C VAL A 11 2.51 -0.50 -9.94
N TRP A 12 1.91 -0.60 -8.77
CA TRP A 12 0.84 0.29 -8.35
C TRP A 12 1.26 1.04 -7.10
N PHE A 13 1.07 2.35 -7.14
CA PHE A 13 1.28 3.23 -5.99
C PHE A 13 -0.08 3.41 -5.35
N VAL A 14 -0.20 2.97 -4.08
CA VAL A 14 -1.46 3.11 -3.36
C VAL A 14 -1.25 4.07 -2.21
N GLU A 15 -2.16 5.03 -2.12
CA GLU A 15 -2.19 5.98 -1.01
C GLU A 15 -3.43 5.67 -0.17
N ALA A 16 -3.22 5.41 1.12
CA ALA A 16 -4.29 5.12 2.07
C ALA A 16 -4.38 6.28 3.06
N THR A 17 -5.49 7.00 3.03
CA THR A 17 -5.69 8.16 3.90
C THR A 17 -6.14 7.70 5.27
N TYR A 18 -5.48 8.19 6.31
CA TYR A 18 -5.87 7.88 7.68
C TYR A 18 -7.07 8.72 8.12
N ALA A 19 -7.89 8.14 8.99
CA ALA A 19 -8.92 8.90 9.70
C ALA A 19 -8.27 9.95 10.61
N PRO A 20 -8.97 11.04 10.93
CA PRO A 20 -8.39 12.11 11.77
C PRO A 20 -7.88 11.63 13.13
N ASP A 21 -8.51 10.59 13.70
CA ASP A 21 -8.15 10.05 15.01
C ASP A 21 -7.32 8.76 14.90
N ALA A 22 -6.72 8.50 13.75
CA ALA A 22 -6.06 7.23 13.48
C ALA A 22 -4.88 6.95 14.41
N ALA A 23 -4.20 7.99 14.90
CA ALA A 23 -3.09 7.78 15.83
C ALA A 23 -3.53 6.99 17.07
N GLU A 24 -4.78 7.16 17.46
CA GLU A 24 -5.36 6.44 18.58
C GLU A 24 -6.06 5.16 18.14
N THR A 25 -6.89 5.24 17.09
CA THR A 25 -7.73 4.11 16.69
C THR A 25 -6.93 2.97 16.08
N ARG A 26 -5.74 3.24 15.54
CA ARG A 26 -4.90 2.18 14.97
C ARG A 26 -4.26 1.27 16.03
N VAL A 27 -4.16 1.74 17.26
CA VAL A 27 -3.38 1.06 18.30
C VAL A 27 -3.76 -0.42 18.46
N PRO A 28 -5.05 -0.80 18.61
CA PRO A 28 -5.39 -2.22 18.78
C PRO A 28 -5.16 -3.07 17.53
N PHE A 29 -5.00 -2.46 16.36
CA PHE A 29 -4.88 -3.20 15.10
C PHE A 29 -3.46 -3.16 14.53
N ARG A 30 -2.57 -2.38 15.13
CA ARG A 30 -1.28 -2.06 14.52
C ARG A 30 -0.40 -3.29 14.35
N SER A 31 -0.32 -4.15 15.34
CA SER A 31 0.55 -5.31 15.24
C SER A 31 0.09 -6.29 14.16
N GLN A 32 -1.23 -6.49 14.01
CA GLN A 32 -1.76 -7.33 12.93
C GLN A 32 -1.51 -6.70 11.57
N HIS A 33 -1.68 -5.39 11.46
CA HIS A 33 -1.43 -4.66 10.22
C HIS A 33 0.02 -4.81 9.79
N LEU A 34 0.96 -4.57 10.70
CA LEU A 34 2.39 -4.66 10.39
C LEU A 34 2.80 -6.09 10.04
N ALA A 35 2.25 -7.08 10.77
CA ALA A 35 2.55 -8.48 10.47
C ALA A 35 2.08 -8.86 9.07
N ARG A 36 0.90 -8.41 8.66
CA ARG A 36 0.38 -8.67 7.31
C ARG A 36 1.28 -8.04 6.25
N LEU A 37 1.70 -6.78 6.46
CA LEU A 37 2.56 -6.10 5.50
C LEU A 37 3.91 -6.81 5.37
N LEU A 38 4.48 -7.30 6.47
CA LEU A 38 5.73 -8.04 6.41
C LEU A 38 5.57 -9.35 5.64
N GLU A 39 4.46 -10.06 5.82
CA GLU A 39 4.18 -11.26 5.05
C GLU A 39 4.07 -10.94 3.56
N LEU A 40 3.39 -9.85 3.21
CA LEU A 40 3.24 -9.44 1.82
C LEU A 40 4.57 -8.99 1.22
N LYS A 41 5.45 -8.38 2.00
CA LYS A 41 6.79 -8.04 1.55
C LYS A 41 7.61 -9.31 1.29
N ASP A 42 7.54 -10.27 2.19
CA ASP A 42 8.24 -11.55 2.01
C ASP A 42 7.76 -12.27 0.76
N ALA A 43 6.48 -12.18 0.46
CA ALA A 43 5.89 -12.80 -0.73
C ALA A 43 6.17 -12.01 -2.01
N GLY A 44 6.76 -10.82 -1.91
CA GLY A 44 7.04 -9.98 -3.07
C GLY A 44 5.83 -9.21 -3.60
N VAL A 45 4.71 -9.25 -2.89
CA VAL A 45 3.50 -8.53 -3.31
C VAL A 45 3.61 -7.06 -2.95
N VAL A 46 4.07 -6.75 -1.75
CA VAL A 46 4.35 -5.37 -1.33
C VAL A 46 5.86 -5.16 -1.47
N ILE A 47 6.22 -4.14 -2.24
CA ILE A 47 7.63 -3.78 -2.47
C ILE A 47 8.12 -2.90 -1.34
N GLU A 48 7.36 -1.85 -1.05
CA GLU A 48 7.63 -0.94 0.06
C GLU A 48 6.31 -0.49 0.66
N ALA A 49 6.34 -0.18 1.95
CA ALA A 49 5.18 0.37 2.64
C ALA A 49 5.67 1.22 3.80
N GLY A 50 4.91 2.27 4.08
CA GLY A 50 5.23 3.16 5.19
C GLY A 50 4.12 4.16 5.40
N ALA A 51 4.27 4.95 6.45
CA ALA A 51 3.29 5.98 6.80
C ALA A 51 4.02 7.28 7.07
N PHE A 52 3.36 8.38 6.75
CA PHE A 52 3.88 9.70 7.12
C PHE A 52 3.85 9.85 8.63
N ALA A 53 4.85 10.55 9.19
CA ALA A 53 5.00 10.70 10.63
C ALA A 53 3.80 11.40 11.28
N ASP A 54 3.10 12.26 10.52
CA ASP A 54 1.92 12.98 11.02
C ASP A 54 0.65 12.11 10.98
N VAL A 55 0.76 10.85 10.57
CA VAL A 55 -0.36 9.92 10.47
C VAL A 55 -1.46 10.46 9.55
N SER A 56 -1.05 11.08 8.45
CA SER A 56 -1.99 11.58 7.44
C SER A 56 -2.32 10.52 6.39
N ALA A 57 -1.31 9.74 5.98
CA ALA A 57 -1.49 8.71 4.95
C ALA A 57 -0.40 7.66 5.06
N SER A 58 -0.72 6.47 4.55
CA SER A 58 0.25 5.42 4.29
C SER A 58 0.46 5.32 2.79
N ILE A 59 1.67 4.96 2.39
CA ILE A 59 2.02 4.73 1.00
C ILE A 59 2.46 3.28 0.85
N LEU A 60 1.93 2.61 -0.18
CA LEU A 60 2.33 1.24 -0.50
C LEU A 60 2.66 1.15 -1.98
N LEU A 61 3.79 0.52 -2.29
CA LEU A 61 4.11 0.09 -3.66
C LEU A 61 3.82 -1.39 -3.75
N VAL A 62 2.91 -1.78 -4.64
CA VAL A 62 2.45 -3.16 -4.71
C VAL A 62 2.50 -3.69 -6.13
N ARG A 63 2.70 -4.99 -6.26
CA ARG A 63 2.53 -5.71 -7.51
C ARG A 63 1.11 -6.21 -7.58
N ALA A 64 0.41 -5.87 -8.65
CA ALA A 64 -0.97 -6.29 -8.85
C ALA A 64 -1.26 -6.29 -10.34
N ALA A 65 -2.21 -7.11 -10.76
CA ALA A 65 -2.55 -7.24 -12.17
C ALA A 65 -3.17 -5.96 -12.74
N ASP A 66 -3.93 -5.24 -11.92
CA ASP A 66 -4.62 -4.03 -12.35
C ASP A 66 -4.98 -3.18 -11.13
N GLU A 67 -5.61 -2.05 -11.38
CA GLU A 67 -6.00 -1.11 -10.32
C GLU A 67 -6.95 -1.77 -9.32
N ALA A 68 -7.91 -2.54 -9.81
CA ALA A 68 -8.89 -3.18 -8.94
C ALA A 68 -8.21 -4.15 -7.97
N ALA A 69 -7.24 -4.91 -8.45
CA ALA A 69 -6.50 -5.86 -7.62
C ALA A 69 -5.65 -5.13 -6.57
N ALA A 70 -5.04 -4.00 -6.95
CA ALA A 70 -4.26 -3.20 -6.00
C ALA A 70 -5.14 -2.65 -4.88
N LEU A 71 -6.31 -2.13 -5.24
CA LEU A 71 -7.26 -1.60 -4.26
C LEU A 71 -7.79 -2.71 -3.36
N GLU A 72 -8.10 -3.88 -3.95
CA GLU A 72 -8.62 -5.01 -3.19
C GLU A 72 -7.62 -5.48 -2.13
N LEU A 73 -6.35 -5.52 -2.50
CA LEU A 73 -5.29 -5.89 -1.57
C LEU A 73 -5.32 -5.00 -0.33
N CYS A 74 -5.52 -3.70 -0.53
CA CYS A 74 -5.54 -2.74 0.57
C CYS A 74 -6.88 -2.75 1.32
N ARG A 75 -8.00 -3.05 0.64
CA ARG A 75 -9.28 -3.17 1.31
C ARG A 75 -9.33 -4.33 2.29
N ASP A 76 -8.53 -5.36 2.04
CA ASP A 76 -8.44 -6.52 2.92
C ASP A 76 -7.64 -6.23 4.19
N ASP A 77 -6.99 -5.09 4.27
CA ASP A 77 -6.20 -4.75 5.44
C ASP A 77 -7.10 -4.45 6.64
N ILE A 78 -6.67 -4.88 7.82
CA ILE A 78 -7.42 -4.66 9.06
C ILE A 78 -7.64 -3.16 9.32
N TYR A 79 -6.72 -2.30 8.88
CA TYR A 79 -6.88 -0.86 9.01
C TYR A 79 -8.07 -0.35 8.20
N MET A 80 -8.25 -0.87 6.97
CA MET A 80 -9.38 -0.44 6.15
C MET A 80 -10.69 -0.97 6.71
N ARG A 81 -10.70 -2.20 7.19
CA ARG A 81 -11.90 -2.82 7.74
C ARG A 81 -12.39 -2.16 9.02
N ASN A 82 -11.51 -1.50 9.74
CA ASN A 82 -11.83 -0.90 11.04
C ASN A 82 -11.80 0.63 11.02
N GLY A 83 -11.81 1.22 9.83
CA GLY A 83 -11.93 2.66 9.69
C GLY A 83 -10.69 3.46 10.13
N VAL A 84 -9.55 2.82 10.27
CA VAL A 84 -8.28 3.50 10.51
C VAL A 84 -7.82 4.18 9.23
N TRP A 85 -7.94 3.49 8.10
CA TRP A 85 -7.85 4.07 6.77
C TRP A 85 -9.27 4.34 6.27
N VAL A 86 -9.49 5.48 5.64
CA VAL A 86 -10.82 5.89 5.20
C VAL A 86 -10.93 6.10 3.70
N GLU A 87 -9.81 6.16 2.99
CA GLU A 87 -9.82 6.37 1.54
C GLU A 87 -8.60 5.70 0.92
N LEU A 88 -8.80 5.09 -0.25
CA LEU A 88 -7.71 4.47 -1.00
C LEU A 88 -7.67 5.07 -2.40
N ARG A 89 -6.46 5.32 -2.88
CA ARG A 89 -6.23 5.74 -4.27
C ARG A 89 -5.07 4.93 -4.83
N ALA A 90 -5.23 4.42 -6.05
CA ALA A 90 -4.18 3.67 -6.71
C ALA A 90 -3.83 4.33 -8.04
N ARG A 91 -2.53 4.40 -8.34
CA ARG A 91 -2.04 4.95 -9.59
C ARG A 91 -0.97 4.02 -10.15
N PRO A 92 -0.89 3.87 -11.49
CA PRO A 92 0.22 3.13 -12.09
C PRO A 92 1.54 3.86 -11.85
N PHE A 93 2.57 3.12 -11.59
CA PHE A 93 3.86 3.68 -11.22
C PHE A 93 4.98 2.83 -11.82
N GLY A 94 5.98 3.48 -12.42
CA GLY A 94 7.16 2.79 -12.93
C GLY A 94 8.26 2.80 -11.88
N ARG A 95 8.56 1.62 -11.37
CA ARG A 95 9.59 1.47 -10.33
C ARG A 95 10.95 1.29 -11.00
N VAL A 96 11.92 2.07 -10.60
CA VAL A 96 13.28 1.92 -11.11
C VAL A 96 13.90 0.65 -10.55
N VAL A 97 14.44 -0.19 -11.41
CA VAL A 97 15.10 -1.43 -11.02
C VAL A 97 16.45 -1.52 -11.72
N SER A 98 17.37 -2.26 -11.12
CA SER A 98 18.68 -2.48 -11.72
C SER A 98 18.58 -3.53 -12.81
N GLY A 99 19.39 -3.39 -13.80
CA GLY A 99 19.45 -4.34 -14.89
C GLY A 99 18.86 -3.92 -16.16
#